data_bbe5959b241faec528d6429fde8a55b5
#
_entry.id   bbe5959b241faec528d6429fde8a55b5
#
_cell.length_a   1.000
_cell.length_b   1.000
_cell.length_c   1.000
_cell.angle_alpha   90.00
_cell.angle_beta   90.00
_cell.angle_gamma   90.00
#
_symmetry.space_group_name_H-M   'P 1'
#
loop_
_entity.id
_entity.type
_entity.pdbx_description
1 polymer ?
#
loop_
_entity_poly.entity_id
_entity_poly.type
_entity_poly.pdbx_seq_one_letter_code
_entity_poly.pdbx_strand_id
1 'polypeptide(L)'
;MNPAKSYEHLFSPLGDPENFKTLGIITFLRSPQVPMEKEALAASGARYAFLGIPYDEGNVGKPGSEEGAQAFRMATHEYFPYWFEYQVDLEGSCVDCGNVRIPKVAPQLAHERIYRAVKEVLSAGMVPIICGGDHSISIAATKALSDHIGLDKKMGYLHFGAQLDMADQWAGEKITSPCTLARVTELANLPSENVA
;
A
#
# COMPACT_ATOMS: atom_id res chain seq x y z
N MET A 1 -4.23 -41.74 13.77
CA MET A 1 -4.16 -40.29 14.00
C MET A 1 -3.04 -39.72 13.14
N ASN A 2 -3.30 -38.73 12.30
CA ASN A 2 -2.26 -38.08 11.51
C ASN A 2 -1.42 -37.22 12.44
N PRO A 3 -0.12 -37.47 12.65
CA PRO A 3 0.71 -36.70 13.59
C PRO A 3 0.79 -35.20 13.24
N ALA A 4 0.55 -34.83 11.99
CA ALA A 4 0.49 -33.42 11.58
C ALA A 4 -0.68 -32.64 12.20
N LYS A 5 -1.78 -33.30 12.57
CA LYS A 5 -2.93 -32.66 13.20
C LYS A 5 -2.81 -32.46 14.72
N SER A 6 -1.84 -33.10 15.39
CA SER A 6 -1.69 -33.04 16.84
C SER A 6 -1.11 -31.74 17.35
N TYR A 7 -0.56 -30.90 16.48
CA TYR A 7 0.12 -29.64 16.87
C TYR A 7 -0.62 -28.38 16.41
N GLU A 8 -1.71 -28.51 15.64
CA GLU A 8 -2.49 -27.35 15.17
C GLU A 8 -2.98 -26.47 16.33
N HIS A 9 -3.30 -27.06 17.48
CA HIS A 9 -3.74 -26.33 18.66
C HIS A 9 -2.61 -25.64 19.44
N LEU A 10 -1.34 -25.91 19.12
CA LEU A 10 -0.19 -25.27 19.75
C LEU A 10 0.26 -24.01 19.04
N PHE A 11 -0.24 -23.78 17.83
CA PHE A 11 0.14 -22.63 17.00
C PHE A 11 -1.11 -21.86 16.63
N SER A 12 -1.11 -20.59 17.00
CA SER A 12 -2.14 -19.67 16.57
C SER A 12 -1.88 -19.26 15.12
N PRO A 13 -2.81 -19.47 14.19
CA PRO A 13 -2.68 -18.95 12.84
C PRO A 13 -2.63 -17.42 12.86
N LEU A 14 -2.02 -16.83 11.84
CA LEU A 14 -2.06 -15.39 11.64
C LEU A 14 -3.52 -14.93 11.60
N GLY A 15 -3.86 -13.93 12.40
CA GLY A 15 -5.22 -13.41 12.47
C GLY A 15 -6.19 -14.20 13.35
N ASP A 16 -5.73 -15.15 14.17
CA ASP A 16 -6.59 -15.87 15.10
C ASP A 16 -7.26 -14.92 16.11
N PRO A 17 -8.61 -14.81 16.11
CA PRO A 17 -9.32 -13.89 16.98
C PRO A 17 -9.25 -14.26 18.46
N GLU A 18 -8.96 -15.52 18.82
CA GLU A 18 -8.86 -15.97 20.21
C GLU A 18 -7.55 -15.51 20.87
N ASN A 19 -6.50 -15.26 20.07
CA ASN A 19 -5.17 -14.83 20.54
C ASN A 19 -4.85 -13.39 20.18
N PHE A 20 -5.73 -12.52 20.54
CA PHE A 20 -5.87 -11.13 20.15
C PHE A 20 -4.62 -10.24 20.30
N LYS A 21 -3.72 -10.48 21.23
CA LYS A 21 -2.67 -9.49 21.57
C LYS A 21 -1.24 -9.99 21.53
N THR A 22 -0.98 -11.28 21.46
CA THR A 22 0.32 -11.80 21.85
C THR A 22 1.02 -12.73 20.85
N LEU A 23 0.37 -13.14 19.76
CA LEU A 23 0.93 -14.17 18.90
C LEU A 23 0.78 -13.86 17.41
N GLY A 24 1.85 -14.11 16.68
CA GLY A 24 1.88 -14.04 15.24
C GLY A 24 2.54 -12.79 14.66
N ILE A 25 2.58 -12.72 13.36
CA ILE A 25 3.08 -11.56 12.61
C ILE A 25 1.99 -10.49 12.62
N ILE A 26 2.34 -9.27 13.02
CA ILE A 26 1.42 -8.14 13.00
C ILE A 26 1.15 -7.76 11.54
N THR A 27 -0.11 -7.88 11.14
CA THR A 27 -0.59 -7.52 9.81
C THR A 27 -1.67 -6.44 9.89
N PHE A 28 -1.93 -5.78 8.77
CA PHE A 28 -3.01 -4.79 8.66
C PHE A 28 -4.37 -5.45 8.95
N LEU A 29 -5.12 -4.92 9.92
CA LEU A 29 -6.42 -5.45 10.36
C LEU A 29 -6.44 -6.97 10.58
N ARG A 30 -5.32 -7.56 11.00
CA ARG A 30 -5.13 -9.02 11.14
C ARG A 30 -5.39 -9.81 9.85
N SER A 31 -5.28 -9.15 8.71
CA SER A 31 -5.49 -9.76 7.41
C SER A 31 -4.47 -10.87 7.15
N PRO A 32 -4.84 -11.92 6.41
CA PRO A 32 -3.88 -12.95 5.99
C PRO A 32 -2.71 -12.35 5.23
N GLN A 33 -1.50 -12.84 5.52
CA GLN A 33 -0.32 -12.49 4.73
C GLN A 33 -0.30 -13.30 3.44
N VAL A 34 -0.21 -12.61 2.30
CA VAL A 34 -0.17 -13.23 0.97
C VAL A 34 1.06 -12.71 0.22
N PRO A 35 1.85 -13.60 -0.44
CA PRO A 35 2.95 -13.16 -1.30
C PRO A 35 2.46 -12.21 -2.39
N MET A 36 3.30 -11.22 -2.73
CA MET A 36 3.02 -10.23 -3.78
C MET A 36 3.27 -10.84 -5.16
N GLU A 37 2.49 -11.85 -5.50
CA GLU A 37 2.50 -12.58 -6.75
C GLU A 37 1.07 -12.64 -7.27
N LYS A 38 0.88 -12.32 -8.53
CA LYS A 38 -0.44 -12.18 -9.15
C LYS A 38 -1.35 -13.39 -8.89
N GLU A 39 -0.82 -14.60 -9.02
CA GLU A 39 -1.55 -15.86 -8.85
C GLU A 39 -1.97 -16.05 -7.39
N ALA A 40 -1.08 -15.78 -6.44
CA ALA A 40 -1.36 -15.89 -5.01
C ALA A 40 -2.39 -14.83 -4.56
N LEU A 41 -2.24 -13.61 -5.05
CA LEU A 41 -3.17 -12.51 -4.79
C LEU A 41 -4.57 -12.83 -5.34
N ALA A 42 -4.67 -13.26 -6.59
CA ALA A 42 -5.95 -13.63 -7.20
C ALA A 42 -6.61 -14.83 -6.49
N ALA A 43 -5.82 -15.81 -6.04
CA ALA A 43 -6.31 -16.99 -5.32
C ALA A 43 -6.83 -16.67 -3.91
N SER A 44 -6.43 -15.54 -3.31
CA SER A 44 -6.88 -15.13 -1.97
C SER A 44 -8.38 -14.83 -1.90
N GLY A 45 -8.99 -14.44 -3.02
CA GLY A 45 -10.39 -14.01 -3.08
C GLY A 45 -10.65 -12.63 -2.46
N ALA A 46 -9.64 -11.99 -1.88
CA ALA A 46 -9.77 -10.68 -1.28
C ALA A 46 -9.89 -9.58 -2.35
N ARG A 47 -10.55 -8.49 -1.99
CA ARG A 47 -10.70 -7.33 -2.88
C ARG A 47 -9.56 -6.32 -2.75
N TYR A 48 -8.98 -6.22 -1.56
CA TYR A 48 -7.97 -5.21 -1.23
C TYR A 48 -6.64 -5.87 -0.87
N ALA A 49 -5.53 -5.25 -1.28
CA ALA A 49 -4.19 -5.66 -0.90
C ALA A 49 -3.46 -4.51 -0.21
N PHE A 50 -3.08 -4.71 1.05
CA PHE A 50 -2.29 -3.76 1.80
C PHE A 50 -0.80 -3.90 1.45
N LEU A 51 -0.17 -2.77 1.14
CA LEU A 51 1.23 -2.64 0.75
C LEU A 51 1.92 -1.63 1.65
N GLY A 52 2.94 -2.04 2.37
CA GLY A 52 3.85 -1.13 3.05
C GLY A 52 4.95 -0.63 2.10
N ILE A 53 5.20 0.69 2.11
CA ILE A 53 6.27 1.29 1.32
C ILE A 53 7.19 2.10 2.25
N PRO A 54 8.24 1.47 2.79
CA PRO A 54 9.16 2.13 3.72
C PRO A 54 10.18 2.99 2.95
N TYR A 55 9.73 4.14 2.43
CA TYR A 55 10.54 5.08 1.66
C TYR A 55 10.47 6.48 2.27
N ASP A 56 11.61 7.15 2.45
CA ASP A 56 11.72 8.47 3.09
C ASP A 56 12.75 9.39 2.43
N GLU A 57 13.32 8.98 1.28
CA GLU A 57 14.37 9.73 0.60
C GLU A 57 13.83 10.89 -0.26
N GLY A 58 12.53 10.93 -0.54
CA GLY A 58 11.85 12.04 -1.18
C GLY A 58 11.36 13.12 -0.20
N ASN A 59 11.52 12.90 1.10
CA ASN A 59 11.11 13.81 2.15
C ASN A 59 12.09 14.98 2.29
N VAL A 60 11.56 16.19 2.35
CA VAL A 60 12.35 17.42 2.53
C VAL A 60 12.27 17.98 3.95
N GLY A 61 11.51 17.34 4.80
CA GLY A 61 11.30 17.75 6.19
C GLY A 61 11.90 16.76 7.19
N LYS A 62 11.16 16.51 8.27
CA LYS A 62 11.56 15.57 9.31
C LYS A 62 11.45 14.12 8.80
N PRO A 63 12.50 13.30 8.90
CA PRO A 63 12.46 11.90 8.52
C PRO A 63 11.56 11.07 9.44
N GLY A 64 11.17 9.87 9.00
CA GLY A 64 10.38 8.90 9.78
C GLY A 64 9.17 8.34 9.06
N SER A 65 8.81 8.85 7.87
CA SER A 65 7.67 8.33 7.10
C SER A 65 7.86 6.87 6.68
N GLU A 66 9.08 6.38 6.58
CA GLU A 66 9.36 4.96 6.28
C GLU A 66 8.77 3.99 7.31
N GLU A 67 8.53 4.45 8.54
CA GLU A 67 7.92 3.65 9.61
C GLU A 67 6.38 3.60 9.56
N GLY A 68 5.77 4.41 8.69
CA GLY A 68 4.32 4.59 8.65
C GLY A 68 3.54 3.31 8.45
N ALA A 69 3.97 2.42 7.57
CA ALA A 69 3.30 1.14 7.32
C ALA A 69 3.32 0.22 8.54
N GLN A 70 4.46 0.17 9.26
CA GLN A 70 4.56 -0.63 10.48
C GLN A 70 3.71 -0.04 11.61
N ALA A 71 3.76 1.27 11.80
CA ALA A 71 2.93 1.95 12.79
C ALA A 71 1.43 1.72 12.53
N PHE A 72 1.02 1.74 11.25
CA PHE A 72 -0.36 1.51 10.87
C PHE A 72 -0.81 0.06 11.11
N ARG A 73 0.03 -0.93 10.82
CA ARG A 73 -0.23 -2.33 11.18
C ARG A 73 -0.41 -2.50 12.68
N MET A 74 0.50 -1.92 13.48
CA MET A 74 0.41 -1.97 14.94
C MET A 74 -0.87 -1.34 15.45
N ALA A 75 -1.23 -0.17 14.95
CA ALA A 75 -2.46 0.52 15.35
C ALA A 75 -3.72 -0.27 14.98
N THR A 76 -3.76 -0.88 13.80
CA THR A 76 -4.94 -1.64 13.33
C THR A 76 -5.01 -3.06 13.91
N HIS A 77 -3.92 -3.59 14.47
CA HIS A 77 -3.90 -4.92 15.06
C HIS A 77 -4.84 -5.07 16.27
N GLU A 78 -5.10 -3.98 16.98
CA GLU A 78 -5.99 -3.98 18.15
C GLU A 78 -7.49 -3.87 17.78
N TYR A 79 -7.82 -3.63 16.52
CA TYR A 79 -9.20 -3.48 16.08
C TYR A 79 -9.73 -4.77 15.45
N PHE A 80 -11.03 -4.99 15.65
CA PHE A 80 -11.75 -6.00 14.90
C PHE A 80 -11.98 -5.52 13.46
N PRO A 81 -11.91 -6.40 12.45
CA PRO A 81 -12.20 -6.06 11.06
C PRO A 81 -13.71 -5.86 10.83
N TYR A 82 -14.37 -5.07 11.67
CA TYR A 82 -15.81 -4.81 11.62
C TYR A 82 -16.09 -3.32 11.82
N TRP A 83 -16.83 -2.71 10.89
CA TRP A 83 -17.23 -1.31 10.98
C TRP A 83 -18.63 -1.20 11.53
N PHE A 84 -18.75 -0.87 12.82
CA PHE A 84 -20.00 -0.86 13.57
C PHE A 84 -21.04 0.12 13.04
N GLU A 85 -20.63 1.31 12.58
CA GLU A 85 -21.56 2.33 12.07
C GLU A 85 -22.32 1.85 10.82
N TYR A 86 -21.64 1.12 9.94
CA TYR A 86 -22.20 0.63 8.69
C TYR A 86 -22.57 -0.85 8.73
N GLN A 87 -22.31 -1.52 9.85
CA GLN A 87 -22.54 -2.98 10.03
C GLN A 87 -21.86 -3.80 8.93
N VAL A 88 -20.63 -3.43 8.57
CA VAL A 88 -19.84 -4.08 7.53
C VAL A 88 -18.75 -4.92 8.16
N ASP A 89 -18.75 -6.20 7.83
CA ASP A 89 -17.66 -7.12 8.13
C ASP A 89 -16.58 -6.99 7.05
N LEU A 90 -15.34 -6.74 7.47
CA LEU A 90 -14.18 -6.60 6.60
C LEU A 90 -13.30 -7.86 6.61
N GLU A 91 -13.67 -8.89 7.41
CA GLU A 91 -12.92 -10.14 7.47
C GLU A 91 -12.83 -10.79 6.07
N GLY A 92 -11.62 -11.19 5.68
CA GLY A 92 -11.37 -11.76 4.36
C GLY A 92 -11.43 -10.77 3.18
N SER A 93 -11.79 -9.49 3.42
CA SER A 93 -11.83 -8.48 2.34
C SER A 93 -10.46 -7.96 1.94
N CYS A 94 -9.47 -8.07 2.82
CA CYS A 94 -8.11 -7.55 2.64
C CYS A 94 -7.06 -8.65 2.89
N VAL A 95 -5.93 -8.55 2.19
CA VAL A 95 -4.70 -9.28 2.47
C VAL A 95 -3.56 -8.30 2.74
N ASP A 96 -2.56 -8.71 3.52
CA ASP A 96 -1.33 -7.94 3.74
C ASP A 96 -0.18 -8.55 2.93
N CYS A 97 0.37 -7.78 2.00
CA CYS A 97 1.47 -8.20 1.12
C CYS A 97 2.86 -7.92 1.72
N GLY A 98 2.93 -7.43 2.97
CA GLY A 98 4.17 -6.99 3.57
C GLY A 98 4.67 -5.66 3.01
N ASN A 99 5.98 -5.48 3.03
CA ASN A 99 6.62 -4.25 2.56
C ASN A 99 7.33 -4.46 1.22
N VAL A 100 7.23 -3.46 0.35
CA VAL A 100 8.08 -3.37 -0.84
C VAL A 100 9.54 -3.25 -0.41
N ARG A 101 10.42 -4.04 -1.02
CA ARG A 101 11.86 -3.97 -0.75
C ARG A 101 12.46 -2.74 -1.41
N ILE A 102 12.66 -1.68 -0.63
CA ILE A 102 13.18 -0.40 -1.08
C ILE A 102 14.72 -0.37 -0.97
N PRO A 103 15.45 -0.09 -2.07
CA PRO A 103 16.88 0.18 -2.00
C PRO A 103 17.12 1.58 -1.41
N LYS A 104 18.12 1.71 -0.55
CA LYS A 104 18.58 3.02 -0.05
C LYS A 104 19.41 3.73 -1.11
N VAL A 105 19.43 5.06 -1.09
CA VAL A 105 20.19 5.96 -1.98
C VAL A 105 20.02 5.70 -3.48
N ALA A 106 18.86 5.23 -3.88
CA ALA A 106 18.52 4.91 -5.27
C ALA A 106 17.04 5.25 -5.59
N PRO A 107 16.67 6.55 -5.62
CA PRO A 107 15.27 6.99 -5.76
C PRO A 107 14.56 6.40 -6.99
N GLN A 108 15.23 6.41 -8.14
CA GLN A 108 14.66 5.87 -9.40
C GLN A 108 14.34 4.38 -9.28
N LEU A 109 15.25 3.59 -8.72
CA LEU A 109 15.05 2.16 -8.52
C LEU A 109 13.98 1.89 -7.44
N ALA A 110 13.92 2.73 -6.40
CA ALA A 110 12.86 2.65 -5.39
C ALA A 110 11.49 2.85 -6.03
N HIS A 111 11.31 3.92 -6.82
CA HIS A 111 10.06 4.20 -7.52
C HIS A 111 9.71 3.15 -8.58
N GLU A 112 10.70 2.57 -9.27
CA GLU A 112 10.47 1.42 -10.16
C GLU A 112 9.89 0.21 -9.40
N ARG A 113 10.43 -0.10 -8.22
CA ARG A 113 9.91 -1.21 -7.40
C ARG A 113 8.51 -0.94 -6.87
N ILE A 114 8.23 0.30 -6.43
CA ILE A 114 6.89 0.72 -6.03
C ILE A 114 5.91 0.56 -7.18
N TYR A 115 6.26 1.07 -8.36
CA TYR A 115 5.47 0.93 -9.58
C TYR A 115 5.15 -0.54 -9.88
N ARG A 116 6.15 -1.42 -9.88
CA ARG A 116 5.96 -2.85 -10.15
C ARG A 116 5.07 -3.53 -9.11
N ALA A 117 5.27 -3.23 -7.84
CA ALA A 117 4.45 -3.79 -6.75
C ALA A 117 2.98 -3.40 -6.88
N VAL A 118 2.70 -2.13 -7.14
CA VAL A 118 1.32 -1.66 -7.36
C VAL A 118 0.72 -2.28 -8.61
N LYS A 119 1.49 -2.38 -9.69
CA LYS A 119 1.04 -3.00 -10.94
C LYS A 119 0.72 -4.49 -10.78
N GLU A 120 1.45 -5.20 -9.95
CA GLU A 120 1.20 -6.61 -9.63
C GLU A 120 -0.17 -6.78 -8.96
N VAL A 121 -0.46 -5.96 -7.94
CA VAL A 121 -1.77 -5.95 -7.26
C VAL A 121 -2.91 -5.63 -8.23
N LEU A 122 -2.75 -4.58 -9.04
CA LEU A 122 -3.75 -4.19 -10.04
C LEU A 122 -3.98 -5.29 -11.07
N SER A 123 -2.92 -6.00 -11.51
CA SER A 123 -3.03 -7.09 -12.48
C SER A 123 -3.72 -8.34 -11.92
N ALA A 124 -3.73 -8.50 -10.60
CA ALA A 124 -4.53 -9.51 -9.91
C ALA A 124 -6.02 -9.12 -9.77
N GLY A 125 -6.43 -7.95 -10.25
CA GLY A 125 -7.80 -7.43 -10.16
C GLY A 125 -8.13 -6.83 -8.79
N MET A 126 -7.14 -6.59 -7.95
CA MET A 126 -7.32 -6.07 -6.60
C MET A 126 -7.09 -4.56 -6.52
N VAL A 127 -7.62 -3.94 -5.48
CA VAL A 127 -7.40 -2.53 -5.16
C VAL A 127 -6.23 -2.43 -4.17
N PRO A 128 -5.13 -1.75 -4.52
CA PRO A 128 -4.03 -1.54 -3.59
C PRO A 128 -4.38 -0.51 -2.51
N ILE A 129 -4.10 -0.84 -1.25
CA ILE A 129 -4.06 0.08 -0.11
C ILE A 129 -2.59 0.31 0.22
N ILE A 130 -2.08 1.48 -0.10
CA ILE A 130 -0.67 1.82 0.04
C ILE A 130 -0.48 2.62 1.32
N CYS A 131 0.44 2.22 2.17
CA CYS A 131 0.70 2.88 3.44
C CYS A 131 2.18 3.09 3.69
N GLY A 132 2.48 4.22 4.29
CA GLY A 132 3.83 4.59 4.69
C GLY A 132 4.66 5.19 3.56
N GLY A 133 5.85 5.62 3.92
CA GLY A 133 6.69 6.40 3.04
C GLY A 133 6.28 7.85 2.92
N ASP A 134 7.15 8.63 2.33
CA ASP A 134 6.87 10.02 2.04
C ASP A 134 5.91 10.17 0.85
N HIS A 135 5.42 11.38 0.60
CA HIS A 135 4.39 11.58 -0.41
C HIS A 135 4.83 11.25 -1.84
N SER A 136 6.14 11.26 -2.14
CA SER A 136 6.64 10.96 -3.48
C SER A 136 6.30 9.54 -3.96
N ILE A 137 6.01 8.60 -3.05
CA ILE A 137 5.56 7.23 -3.42
C ILE A 137 4.31 7.25 -4.30
N SER A 138 3.47 8.28 -4.16
CA SER A 138 2.25 8.45 -4.96
C SER A 138 2.55 8.68 -6.45
N ILE A 139 3.72 9.18 -6.80
CA ILE A 139 4.16 9.35 -8.21
C ILE A 139 4.16 7.98 -8.92
N ALA A 140 4.87 7.02 -8.34
CA ALA A 140 4.99 5.69 -8.91
C ALA A 140 3.67 4.90 -8.84
N ALA A 141 2.94 5.03 -7.74
CA ALA A 141 1.66 4.36 -7.54
C ALA A 141 0.60 4.83 -8.54
N THR A 142 0.46 6.14 -8.74
CA THR A 142 -0.50 6.71 -9.69
C THR A 142 -0.12 6.40 -11.13
N LYS A 143 1.19 6.41 -11.45
CA LYS A 143 1.67 5.97 -12.77
C LYS A 143 1.31 4.50 -13.02
N ALA A 144 1.45 3.62 -12.05
CA ALA A 144 1.08 2.22 -12.20
C ALA A 144 -0.42 2.04 -12.51
N LEU A 145 -1.28 2.82 -11.85
CA LEU A 145 -2.72 2.84 -12.13
C LEU A 145 -3.00 3.39 -13.54
N SER A 146 -2.38 4.51 -13.91
CA SER A 146 -2.49 5.10 -15.26
C SER A 146 -2.20 4.09 -16.35
N ASP A 147 -1.06 3.40 -16.24
CA ASP A 147 -0.63 2.39 -17.22
C ASP A 147 -1.50 1.11 -17.20
N HIS A 148 -2.12 0.81 -16.05
CA HIS A 148 -3.02 -0.33 -15.91
C HIS A 148 -4.37 -0.12 -16.60
N ILE A 149 -4.96 1.07 -16.41
CA ILE A 149 -6.27 1.38 -17.01
C ILE A 149 -6.17 1.74 -18.51
N GLY A 150 -4.99 2.16 -18.96
CA GLY A 150 -4.73 2.56 -20.34
C GLY A 150 -5.10 4.01 -20.66
N LEU A 151 -4.56 4.51 -21.78
CA LEU A 151 -4.73 5.91 -22.16
C LEU A 151 -6.13 6.25 -22.71
N ASP A 152 -6.91 5.26 -23.09
CA ASP A 152 -8.29 5.41 -23.58
C ASP A 152 -9.28 5.74 -22.45
N LYS A 153 -8.88 5.55 -21.19
CA LYS A 153 -9.71 5.83 -20.03
C LYS A 153 -9.15 6.99 -19.22
N LYS A 154 -10.01 7.87 -18.76
CA LYS A 154 -9.63 8.98 -17.88
C LYS A 154 -9.59 8.53 -16.42
N MET A 155 -8.60 9.06 -15.67
CA MET A 155 -8.51 8.94 -14.23
C MET A 155 -9.08 10.17 -13.54
N GLY A 156 -9.42 10.02 -12.23
CA GLY A 156 -9.53 11.11 -11.26
C GLY A 156 -8.47 10.96 -10.18
N TYR A 157 -8.06 12.06 -9.59
CA TYR A 157 -7.14 12.11 -8.46
C TYR A 157 -7.68 13.03 -7.37
N LEU A 158 -7.87 12.48 -6.17
CA LEU A 158 -8.27 13.26 -5.00
C LEU A 158 -7.06 13.40 -4.07
N HIS A 159 -6.70 14.63 -3.76
CA HIS A 159 -5.58 14.96 -2.88
C HIS A 159 -6.09 15.57 -1.57
N PHE A 160 -5.71 14.95 -0.46
CA PHE A 160 -5.96 15.48 0.88
C PHE A 160 -4.63 15.78 1.56
N GLY A 161 -4.28 17.05 1.66
CA GLY A 161 -3.01 17.49 2.25
C GLY A 161 -2.99 18.97 2.54
N ALA A 162 -2.08 19.39 3.43
CA ALA A 162 -1.88 20.80 3.75
C ALA A 162 -1.00 21.52 2.70
N GLN A 163 -0.19 20.78 1.96
CA GLN A 163 0.68 21.27 0.91
C GLN A 163 0.12 20.87 -0.46
N LEU A 164 0.33 21.74 -1.44
CA LEU A 164 -0.12 21.49 -2.81
C LEU A 164 0.82 20.54 -3.58
N ASP A 165 2.09 20.42 -3.19
CA ASP A 165 3.12 19.56 -3.78
C ASP A 165 3.28 19.69 -5.31
N MET A 166 3.19 20.95 -5.79
CA MET A 166 3.22 21.35 -7.21
C MET A 166 4.57 21.93 -7.63
N ALA A 167 5.65 21.73 -6.86
CA ALA A 167 6.97 22.15 -7.28
C ALA A 167 7.43 21.35 -8.50
N ASP A 168 8.00 22.04 -9.52
CA ASP A 168 8.55 21.32 -10.68
C ASP A 168 9.78 20.50 -10.29
N GLN A 169 10.60 21.05 -9.40
CA GLN A 169 11.77 20.38 -8.84
C GLN A 169 12.09 20.91 -7.44
N TRP A 170 12.74 20.10 -6.63
CA TRP A 170 13.27 20.47 -5.32
C TRP A 170 14.74 20.06 -5.22
N ALA A 171 15.63 21.01 -4.96
CA ALA A 171 17.09 20.79 -4.93
C ALA A 171 17.64 20.08 -6.19
N GLY A 172 17.04 20.30 -7.34
CA GLY A 172 17.40 19.66 -8.61
C GLY A 172 16.74 18.31 -8.88
N GLU A 173 16.02 17.76 -7.90
CA GLU A 173 15.32 16.48 -8.02
C GLU A 173 13.82 16.67 -8.28
N LYS A 174 13.24 15.78 -9.10
CA LYS A 174 11.83 15.80 -9.49
C LYS A 174 10.99 14.76 -8.75
N ILE A 175 11.64 13.76 -8.16
CA ILE A 175 10.99 12.63 -7.44
C ILE A 175 11.10 12.90 -5.94
N THR A 176 10.40 13.94 -5.47
CA THR A 176 10.37 14.35 -4.06
C THR A 176 8.94 14.66 -3.64
N SER A 177 8.66 14.67 -2.34
CA SER A 177 7.33 14.97 -1.82
C SER A 177 6.75 16.30 -2.33
N PRO A 178 7.47 17.43 -2.33
CA PRO A 178 6.97 18.69 -2.89
C PRO A 178 6.63 18.67 -4.38
N CYS A 179 7.11 17.67 -5.12
CA CYS A 179 6.91 17.55 -6.57
C CYS A 179 5.80 16.55 -6.94
N THR A 180 5.17 15.93 -5.97
CA THR A 180 4.28 14.79 -6.20
C THR A 180 3.11 15.14 -7.12
N LEU A 181 2.34 16.17 -6.80
CA LEU A 181 1.16 16.51 -7.61
C LEU A 181 1.57 17.03 -8.99
N ALA A 182 2.68 17.76 -9.09
CA ALA A 182 3.22 18.17 -10.39
C ALA A 182 3.49 16.95 -11.30
N ARG A 183 4.12 15.90 -10.78
CA ARG A 183 4.39 14.66 -11.54
C ARG A 183 3.13 13.86 -11.86
N VAL A 184 2.19 13.82 -10.94
CA VAL A 184 0.91 13.14 -11.12
C VAL A 184 0.08 13.81 -12.24
N THR A 185 0.04 15.13 -12.28
CA THR A 185 -0.70 15.90 -13.31
C THR A 185 -0.07 15.85 -14.72
N GLU A 186 1.15 15.32 -14.86
CA GLU A 186 1.76 15.06 -16.18
C GLU A 186 1.24 13.79 -16.84
N LEU A 187 0.44 12.97 -16.16
CA LEU A 187 -0.11 11.74 -16.72
C LEU A 187 -1.17 12.05 -17.80
N ALA A 188 -0.97 11.52 -18.99
CA ALA A 188 -1.76 11.86 -20.17
C ALA A 188 -3.27 11.53 -20.05
N ASN A 189 -3.62 10.56 -19.19
CA ASN A 189 -5.00 10.16 -18.94
C ASN A 189 -5.60 10.74 -17.65
N LEU A 190 -4.92 11.72 -17.03
CA LEU A 190 -5.42 12.50 -15.90
C LEU A 190 -5.63 13.96 -16.32
N PRO A 191 -6.80 14.31 -16.84
CA PRO A 191 -7.12 15.69 -17.22
C PRO A 191 -7.22 16.56 -15.95
N SER A 192 -6.84 17.84 -16.08
CA SER A 192 -6.77 18.77 -14.95
C SER A 192 -8.10 18.95 -14.20
N GLU A 193 -9.23 18.87 -14.92
CA GLU A 193 -10.57 18.94 -14.35
C GLU A 193 -10.94 17.74 -13.44
N ASN A 194 -10.14 16.67 -13.49
CA ASN A 194 -10.32 15.47 -12.66
C ASN A 194 -9.38 15.43 -11.44
N VAL A 195 -8.71 16.53 -11.14
CA VAL A 195 -7.84 16.68 -9.95
C VAL A 195 -8.51 17.59 -8.95
N ALA A 196 -8.68 17.11 -7.71
CA ALA A 196 -9.31 17.85 -6.63
C ALA A 196 -8.59 17.66 -5.27
#